data_4c356d2852b8490c84b6621279770f6c
#
_entry.id   4c356d2852b8490c84b6621279770f6c
#
_cell.length_a   1.000
_cell.length_b   1.000
_cell.length_c   1.000
_cell.angle_alpha   90.00
_cell.angle_beta   90.00
_cell.angle_gamma   90.00
#
_symmetry.space_group_name_H-M   'P 1'
#
loop_
_entity.id
_entity.type
_entity.pdbx_description
1 polymer ?
#
loop_
_entity_poly.entity_id
_entity_poly.type
_entity_poly.pdbx_seq_one_letter_code
_entity_poly.pdbx_strand_id
1 'polypeptide(L)'
;WADYLVEYLLKDQHVIKQVLNHFNENPESGIYYPTSFWMMPDWVNHWLKNKPHAQKMAKEWGVELNDDFLTYPAGGMFWARPDALEQLLSKDYNYDDFPAEPLPNDGSELHALERMLGLLVEKNGYKQLYYYPKTGQLTFDSSYILAQYVNTQENLRHQLGAFDHISFDVFDTLVRRKYHAPDYAKLLLGKSLVKRK
;
A
#
# COMPACT_ATOMS: atom_id res chain seq x y z
N TRP A 1 5.23 -7.32 -10.01
CA TRP A 1 4.09 -7.17 -9.10
C TRP A 1 3.54 -8.53 -8.65
N ALA A 2 3.09 -9.36 -9.59
CA ALA A 2 2.55 -10.69 -9.26
C ALA A 2 3.54 -11.55 -8.46
N ASP A 3 4.80 -11.61 -8.86
CA ASP A 3 5.85 -12.34 -8.15
C ASP A 3 6.03 -11.85 -6.72
N TYR A 4 5.93 -10.54 -6.49
CA TYR A 4 5.97 -9.94 -5.16
C TYR A 4 4.80 -10.45 -4.27
N LEU A 5 3.58 -10.47 -4.79
CA LEU A 5 2.44 -10.98 -4.04
C LEU A 5 2.57 -12.48 -3.72
N VAL A 6 2.98 -13.26 -4.71
CA VAL A 6 3.22 -14.72 -4.52
C VAL A 6 4.31 -14.96 -3.48
N GLU A 7 5.40 -14.19 -3.52
CA GLU A 7 6.52 -14.30 -2.57
C GLU A 7 6.05 -14.23 -1.10
N TYR A 8 5.14 -13.32 -0.78
CA TYR A 8 4.72 -13.07 0.61
C TYR A 8 3.38 -13.73 1.01
N LEU A 9 2.67 -14.31 0.07
CA LEU A 9 1.38 -14.94 0.34
C LEU A 9 1.39 -16.46 0.17
N LEU A 10 2.14 -16.98 -0.81
CA LEU A 10 2.00 -18.36 -1.28
C LEU A 10 3.32 -19.04 -1.64
N LYS A 11 4.48 -18.39 -1.48
CA LYS A 11 5.78 -18.86 -1.95
C LYS A 11 6.04 -20.33 -1.67
N ASP A 12 5.84 -20.75 -0.43
CA ASP A 12 6.09 -22.10 0.02
C ASP A 12 5.29 -22.45 1.29
N GLN A 13 5.40 -23.68 1.74
CA GLN A 13 4.72 -24.14 2.95
C GLN A 13 5.14 -23.39 4.21
N HIS A 14 6.35 -22.82 4.25
CA HIS A 14 6.82 -22.05 5.40
C HIS A 14 6.06 -20.73 5.52
N VAL A 15 5.95 -19.96 4.42
CA VAL A 15 5.16 -18.72 4.38
C VAL A 15 3.70 -18.99 4.75
N ILE A 16 3.08 -20.02 4.16
CA ILE A 16 1.68 -20.39 4.46
C ILE A 16 1.52 -20.73 5.95
N LYS A 17 2.42 -21.52 6.53
CA LYS A 17 2.37 -21.87 7.95
C LYS A 17 2.56 -20.67 8.86
N GLN A 18 3.44 -19.74 8.51
CA GLN A 18 3.62 -18.49 9.28
C GLN A 18 2.33 -17.68 9.31
N VAL A 19 1.66 -17.50 8.18
CA VAL A 19 0.39 -16.77 8.11
C VAL A 19 -0.68 -17.46 8.95
N LEU A 20 -0.87 -18.78 8.78
CA LEU A 20 -1.86 -19.54 9.53
C LEU A 20 -1.59 -19.55 11.03
N ASN A 21 -0.33 -19.72 11.46
CA ASN A 21 0.06 -19.63 12.86
C ASN A 21 -0.27 -18.26 13.43
N HIS A 22 0.06 -17.20 12.68
CA HIS A 22 -0.24 -15.84 13.12
C HIS A 22 -1.74 -15.63 13.32
N PHE A 23 -2.58 -16.07 12.39
CA PHE A 23 -4.04 -16.02 12.56
C PHE A 23 -4.52 -16.82 13.78
N ASN A 24 -3.90 -17.96 14.10
CA ASN A 24 -4.24 -18.76 15.27
C ASN A 24 -3.85 -18.07 16.59
N GLU A 25 -2.68 -17.43 16.62
CA GLU A 25 -2.13 -16.77 17.81
C GLU A 25 -2.74 -15.38 18.05
N ASN A 26 -3.26 -14.74 16.99
CA ASN A 26 -3.82 -13.38 17.04
C ASN A 26 -5.26 -13.37 16.52
N PRO A 27 -6.24 -13.65 17.37
CA PRO A 27 -7.66 -13.70 16.98
C PRO A 27 -8.20 -12.40 16.38
N GLU A 28 -7.58 -11.27 16.71
CA GLU A 28 -7.92 -9.94 16.18
C GLU A 28 -7.47 -9.72 14.74
N SER A 29 -6.61 -10.57 14.17
CA SER A 29 -6.21 -10.48 12.76
C SER A 29 -7.37 -10.90 11.87
N GLY A 30 -7.91 -9.96 11.09
CA GLY A 30 -9.00 -10.23 10.14
C GLY A 30 -8.52 -10.48 8.72
N ILE A 31 -7.47 -9.80 8.30
CA ILE A 31 -6.89 -9.89 6.97
C ILE A 31 -5.37 -9.77 7.03
N TYR A 32 -4.67 -10.48 6.16
CA TYR A 32 -3.22 -10.40 5.98
C TYR A 32 -2.86 -10.17 4.52
N TYR A 33 -1.97 -9.22 4.28
CA TYR A 33 -1.39 -8.92 2.98
C TYR A 33 -0.05 -8.20 3.10
N PRO A 34 0.84 -8.29 2.10
CA PRO A 34 2.05 -7.45 2.07
C PRO A 34 1.68 -6.00 1.79
N THR A 35 2.48 -5.07 2.29
CA THR A 35 2.31 -3.65 1.98
C THR A 35 2.40 -3.41 0.47
N SER A 36 1.86 -2.30 0.00
CA SER A 36 1.90 -1.95 -1.43
C SER A 36 3.33 -2.05 -1.97
N PHE A 37 3.45 -2.58 -3.18
CA PHE A 37 4.73 -2.74 -3.83
C PHE A 37 5.43 -1.38 -3.98
N TRP A 38 6.69 -1.31 -3.58
CA TRP A 38 7.47 -0.07 -3.47
C TRP A 38 7.61 0.75 -4.78
N MET A 39 7.39 0.13 -5.93
CA MET A 39 7.36 0.83 -7.23
C MET A 39 5.96 1.37 -7.60
N MET A 40 4.93 1.03 -6.83
CA MET A 40 3.61 1.60 -7.06
C MET A 40 3.63 3.08 -6.69
N PRO A 41 3.00 3.94 -7.48
CA PRO A 41 2.89 5.35 -7.14
C PRO A 41 1.99 5.54 -5.90
N ASP A 42 2.23 6.61 -5.14
CA ASP A 42 1.51 6.95 -3.92
C ASP A 42 -0.02 7.08 -4.11
N TRP A 43 -0.45 7.55 -5.29
CA TRP A 43 -1.86 7.68 -5.60
C TRP A 43 -2.64 6.36 -5.57
N VAL A 44 -1.98 5.21 -5.64
CA VAL A 44 -2.64 3.90 -5.59
C VAL A 44 -3.41 3.72 -4.27
N ASN A 45 -2.91 4.31 -3.19
CA ASN A 45 -3.48 4.25 -1.85
C ASN A 45 -4.56 5.34 -1.59
N HIS A 46 -5.15 5.88 -2.64
CA HIS A 46 -6.24 6.87 -2.56
C HIS A 46 -7.48 6.40 -3.32
N TRP A 47 -8.62 7.03 -3.02
CA TRP A 47 -9.90 6.68 -3.68
C TRP A 47 -9.90 6.96 -5.18
N LEU A 48 -9.33 8.06 -5.62
CA LEU A 48 -9.35 8.52 -7.00
C LEU A 48 -10.78 8.48 -7.60
N LYS A 49 -10.93 7.93 -8.80
CA LYS A 49 -12.23 7.76 -9.46
C LYS A 49 -13.13 6.69 -8.85
N ASN A 50 -12.60 5.93 -7.88
CA ASN A 50 -13.34 4.84 -7.22
C ASN A 50 -14.27 5.35 -6.10
N LYS A 51 -14.08 6.59 -5.63
CA LYS A 51 -14.83 7.17 -4.49
C LYS A 51 -16.36 7.05 -4.63
N PRO A 52 -16.99 7.35 -5.78
CA PRO A 52 -18.45 7.22 -5.92
C PRO A 52 -18.96 5.78 -5.73
N HIS A 53 -18.22 4.79 -6.22
CA HIS A 53 -18.54 3.37 -6.03
C HIS A 53 -18.35 2.97 -4.56
N ALA A 54 -17.25 3.40 -3.94
CA ALA A 54 -16.99 3.17 -2.53
C ALA A 54 -18.07 3.78 -1.62
N GLN A 55 -18.58 4.99 -1.92
CA GLN A 55 -19.67 5.63 -1.19
C GLN A 55 -20.94 4.80 -1.21
N LYS A 56 -21.27 4.18 -2.36
CA LYS A 56 -22.42 3.29 -2.48
C LYS A 56 -22.26 2.07 -1.58
N MET A 57 -21.12 1.39 -1.65
CA MET A 57 -20.80 0.22 -0.81
C MET A 57 -20.76 0.59 0.68
N ALA A 58 -20.15 1.71 1.01
CA ALA A 58 -20.05 2.19 2.38
C ALA A 58 -21.42 2.40 3.04
N LYS A 59 -22.34 3.01 2.29
CA LYS A 59 -23.73 3.17 2.75
C LYS A 59 -24.44 1.83 2.97
N GLU A 60 -24.21 0.88 2.07
CA GLU A 60 -24.81 -0.44 2.16
C GLU A 60 -24.25 -1.25 3.34
N TRP A 61 -22.95 -1.20 3.55
CA TRP A 61 -22.25 -1.97 4.59
C TRP A 61 -22.13 -1.27 5.95
N GLY A 62 -22.58 -0.01 6.04
CA GLY A 62 -22.44 0.78 7.26
C GLY A 62 -20.99 1.08 7.60
N VAL A 63 -20.17 1.36 6.60
CA VAL A 63 -18.74 1.71 6.74
C VAL A 63 -18.60 3.22 6.58
N GLU A 64 -17.79 3.86 7.41
CA GLU A 64 -17.41 5.26 7.22
C GLU A 64 -16.20 5.35 6.29
N LEU A 65 -16.29 6.23 5.29
CA LEU A 65 -15.16 6.53 4.42
C LEU A 65 -14.38 7.72 4.97
N ASN A 66 -13.07 7.56 5.02
CA ASN A 66 -12.17 8.70 5.17
C ASN A 66 -11.63 9.14 3.80
N ASP A 67 -11.10 10.36 3.73
CA ASP A 67 -10.45 10.91 2.54
C ASP A 67 -8.93 10.74 2.57
N ASP A 68 -8.45 10.10 3.62
CA ASP A 68 -7.05 9.88 3.87
C ASP A 68 -6.50 8.72 3.06
N PHE A 69 -5.26 8.44 3.31
CA PHE A 69 -4.51 7.33 2.77
C PHE A 69 -5.15 5.99 3.14
N LEU A 70 -5.34 5.14 2.14
CA LEU A 70 -5.96 3.83 2.31
C LEU A 70 -4.93 2.74 2.43
N THR A 71 -5.16 1.83 3.36
CA THR A 71 -4.47 0.54 3.43
C THR A 71 -5.42 -0.55 2.97
N TYR A 72 -5.01 -1.31 1.97
CA TYR A 72 -5.83 -2.37 1.39
C TYR A 72 -4.94 -3.37 0.63
N PRO A 73 -5.40 -4.60 0.40
CA PRO A 73 -4.64 -5.61 -0.33
C PRO A 73 -4.63 -5.31 -1.84
N ALA A 74 -3.81 -4.34 -2.26
CA ALA A 74 -3.67 -3.96 -3.65
C ALA A 74 -3.29 -5.17 -4.52
N GLY A 75 -4.02 -5.41 -5.61
CA GLY A 75 -3.93 -6.61 -6.44
C GLY A 75 -4.92 -7.71 -6.05
N GLY A 76 -5.75 -7.49 -5.03
CA GLY A 76 -6.82 -8.41 -4.62
C GLY A 76 -6.33 -9.76 -4.10
N MET A 77 -5.06 -9.87 -3.68
CA MET A 77 -4.48 -11.10 -3.13
C MET A 77 -4.20 -10.93 -1.63
N PHE A 78 -4.84 -11.76 -0.82
CA PHE A 78 -4.78 -11.69 0.64
C PHE A 78 -5.21 -13.01 1.30
N TRP A 79 -4.97 -13.12 2.60
CA TRP A 79 -5.58 -14.10 3.49
C TRP A 79 -6.55 -13.38 4.42
N ALA A 80 -7.74 -13.92 4.63
CA ALA A 80 -8.71 -13.32 5.54
C ALA A 80 -9.53 -14.36 6.31
N ARG A 81 -10.04 -13.94 7.46
CA ARG A 81 -11.11 -14.67 8.15
C ARG A 81 -12.43 -14.42 7.42
N PRO A 82 -13.26 -15.43 7.22
CA PRO A 82 -14.58 -15.23 6.63
C PRO A 82 -15.42 -14.19 7.37
N ASP A 83 -15.44 -14.25 8.69
CA ASP A 83 -16.22 -13.33 9.54
C ASP A 83 -15.77 -11.89 9.42
N ALA A 84 -14.51 -11.64 9.10
CA ALA A 84 -13.98 -10.30 8.85
C ALA A 84 -14.52 -9.67 7.54
N LEU A 85 -15.07 -10.49 6.65
CA LEU A 85 -15.64 -10.10 5.36
C LEU A 85 -17.11 -10.52 5.21
N GLU A 86 -17.83 -10.65 6.32
CA GLU A 86 -19.19 -11.19 6.36
C GLU A 86 -20.12 -10.53 5.36
N GLN A 87 -20.15 -9.19 5.26
CA GLN A 87 -21.07 -8.46 4.37
C GLN A 87 -20.79 -8.74 2.89
N LEU A 88 -19.52 -9.02 2.56
CA LEU A 88 -19.15 -9.40 1.20
C LEU A 88 -19.54 -10.86 0.91
N LEU A 89 -19.23 -11.77 1.84
CA LEU A 89 -19.41 -13.20 1.66
C LEU A 89 -20.87 -13.64 1.83
N SER A 90 -21.72 -12.85 2.50
CA SER A 90 -23.14 -13.12 2.67
C SER A 90 -23.97 -12.83 1.41
N LYS A 91 -23.39 -12.15 0.41
CA LYS A 91 -24.04 -11.90 -0.86
C LYS A 91 -23.84 -13.05 -1.83
N ASP A 92 -24.90 -13.42 -2.50
CA ASP A 92 -24.86 -14.40 -3.60
C ASP A 92 -24.56 -13.68 -4.91
N TYR A 93 -23.25 -13.47 -5.16
CA TYR A 93 -22.78 -12.82 -6.38
C TYR A 93 -22.75 -13.78 -7.57
N ASN A 94 -23.28 -13.32 -8.69
CA ASN A 94 -23.11 -13.97 -9.99
C ASN A 94 -22.09 -13.19 -10.83
N TYR A 95 -21.56 -13.82 -11.85
CA TYR A 95 -20.60 -13.18 -12.75
C TYR A 95 -21.14 -11.89 -13.39
N ASP A 96 -22.43 -11.89 -13.72
CA ASP A 96 -23.09 -10.75 -14.36
C ASP A 96 -23.36 -9.56 -13.42
N ASP A 97 -23.15 -9.73 -12.12
CA ASP A 97 -23.24 -8.64 -11.14
C ASP A 97 -22.00 -7.74 -11.18
N PHE A 98 -20.94 -8.17 -11.85
CA PHE A 98 -19.71 -7.42 -12.00
C PHE A 98 -19.60 -6.72 -13.35
N PRO A 99 -18.86 -5.59 -13.43
CA PRO A 99 -18.64 -4.90 -14.68
C PRO A 99 -17.94 -5.79 -15.72
N ALA A 100 -18.38 -5.67 -16.97
CA ALA A 100 -17.77 -6.41 -18.08
C ALA A 100 -16.30 -6.04 -18.30
N GLU A 101 -15.49 -7.01 -18.68
CA GLU A 101 -14.10 -6.77 -19.08
C GLU A 101 -13.98 -6.30 -20.55
N PRO A 102 -12.95 -5.52 -20.90
CA PRO A 102 -11.83 -5.10 -20.02
C PRO A 102 -12.22 -3.97 -19.07
N LEU A 103 -11.80 -4.09 -17.82
CA LEU A 103 -12.00 -3.03 -16.84
C LEU A 103 -11.19 -1.78 -17.20
N PRO A 104 -11.67 -0.56 -16.85
CA PRO A 104 -10.87 0.63 -16.94
C PRO A 104 -9.67 0.54 -15.99
N ASN A 105 -8.61 1.30 -16.24
CA ASN A 105 -7.43 1.33 -15.36
C ASN A 105 -7.72 1.86 -13.95
N ASP A 106 -8.83 2.58 -13.78
CA ASP A 106 -9.30 3.14 -12.51
C ASP A 106 -10.78 3.53 -12.63
N GLY A 107 -11.51 3.62 -11.50
CA GLY A 107 -12.89 4.07 -11.49
C GLY A 107 -13.91 2.96 -11.81
N SER A 108 -13.66 1.73 -11.39
CA SER A 108 -14.65 0.65 -11.45
C SER A 108 -15.12 0.23 -10.05
N GLU A 109 -16.25 -0.46 -10.02
CA GLU A 109 -16.81 -1.04 -8.80
C GLU A 109 -15.82 -2.04 -8.14
N LEU A 110 -15.13 -2.85 -8.96
CA LEU A 110 -14.12 -3.80 -8.46
C LEU A 110 -12.90 -3.11 -7.85
N HIS A 111 -12.42 -2.00 -8.43
CA HIS A 111 -11.35 -1.22 -7.83
C HIS A 111 -11.79 -0.54 -6.51
N ALA A 112 -13.06 -0.16 -6.40
CA ALA A 112 -13.60 0.35 -5.15
C ALA A 112 -13.72 -0.77 -4.12
N LEU A 113 -14.23 -1.94 -4.49
CA LEU A 113 -14.35 -3.11 -3.64
C LEU A 113 -13.00 -3.51 -3.03
N GLU A 114 -11.96 -3.57 -3.83
CA GLU A 114 -10.59 -3.87 -3.39
C GLU A 114 -10.13 -2.91 -2.28
N ARG A 115 -10.39 -1.61 -2.44
CA ARG A 115 -10.05 -0.58 -1.45
C ARG A 115 -10.91 -0.63 -0.19
N MET A 116 -12.12 -1.13 -0.30
CA MET A 116 -13.04 -1.27 0.82
C MET A 116 -12.72 -2.44 1.76
N LEU A 117 -11.93 -3.43 1.32
CA LEU A 117 -11.66 -4.65 2.09
C LEU A 117 -11.07 -4.34 3.48
N GLY A 118 -10.09 -3.44 3.55
CA GLY A 118 -9.49 -3.04 4.82
C GLY A 118 -10.50 -2.42 5.78
N LEU A 119 -11.30 -1.48 5.29
CA LEU A 119 -12.32 -0.79 6.09
C LEU A 119 -13.43 -1.75 6.54
N LEU A 120 -13.79 -2.72 5.72
CA LEU A 120 -14.78 -3.74 6.07
C LEU A 120 -14.29 -4.63 7.22
N VAL A 121 -13.03 -5.03 7.18
CA VAL A 121 -12.38 -5.80 8.24
C VAL A 121 -12.40 -5.03 9.57
N GLU A 122 -12.06 -3.75 9.55
CA GLU A 122 -12.05 -2.90 10.73
C GLU A 122 -13.47 -2.67 11.28
N LYS A 123 -14.46 -2.46 10.40
CA LYS A 123 -15.86 -2.36 10.77
C LYS A 123 -16.36 -3.61 11.50
N ASN A 124 -15.89 -4.79 11.10
CA ASN A 124 -16.25 -6.06 11.74
C ASN A 124 -15.44 -6.36 13.02
N GLY A 125 -14.68 -5.38 13.53
CA GLY A 125 -13.96 -5.47 14.80
C GLY A 125 -12.61 -6.16 14.72
N TYR A 126 -12.12 -6.41 13.51
CA TYR A 126 -10.81 -7.01 13.28
C TYR A 126 -9.76 -5.96 12.93
N LYS A 127 -8.50 -6.38 12.94
CA LYS A 127 -7.34 -5.58 12.53
C LYS A 127 -6.78 -6.08 11.21
N GLN A 128 -6.20 -5.16 10.46
CA GLN A 128 -5.42 -5.46 9.27
C GLN A 128 -3.99 -5.80 9.66
N LEU A 129 -3.51 -6.98 9.28
CA LEU A 129 -2.14 -7.41 9.46
C LEU A 129 -1.36 -7.18 8.17
N TYR A 130 -0.23 -6.51 8.28
CA TYR A 130 0.66 -6.23 7.17
C TYR A 130 1.97 -6.98 7.29
N TYR A 131 2.49 -7.45 6.18
CA TYR A 131 3.89 -7.77 6.07
C TYR A 131 4.64 -6.60 5.45
N TYR A 132 5.68 -6.14 6.16
CA TYR A 132 6.53 -5.06 5.70
C TYR A 132 7.88 -5.60 5.20
N PRO A 133 8.08 -5.74 3.87
CA PRO A 133 9.23 -6.45 3.30
C PRO A 133 10.59 -5.84 3.64
N LYS A 134 10.67 -4.52 3.83
CA LYS A 134 11.93 -3.85 4.14
C LYS A 134 12.54 -4.29 5.48
N THR A 135 11.70 -4.60 6.45
CA THR A 135 12.14 -5.04 7.79
C THR A 135 11.87 -6.53 8.05
N GLY A 136 11.12 -7.18 7.18
CA GLY A 136 10.69 -8.57 7.38
C GLY A 136 9.70 -8.75 8.52
N GLN A 137 8.99 -7.69 8.93
CA GLN A 137 8.12 -7.70 10.09
C GLN A 137 6.65 -7.86 9.71
N LEU A 138 5.93 -8.61 10.54
CA LEU A 138 4.47 -8.60 10.62
C LEU A 138 4.05 -7.51 11.59
N THR A 139 3.09 -6.67 11.22
CA THR A 139 2.66 -5.54 12.04
C THR A 139 1.20 -5.18 11.79
N PHE A 140 0.54 -4.67 12.82
CA PHE A 140 -0.77 -4.01 12.71
C PHE A 140 -0.62 -2.49 12.50
N ASP A 141 0.59 -1.98 12.53
CA ASP A 141 0.85 -0.55 12.43
C ASP A 141 0.97 -0.12 10.96
N SER A 142 -0.05 0.58 10.48
CA SER A 142 -0.09 1.15 9.14
C SER A 142 0.87 2.34 8.94
N SER A 143 1.44 2.88 10.00
CA SER A 143 2.37 4.01 9.92
C SER A 143 3.60 3.71 9.06
N TYR A 144 4.02 2.44 9.01
CA TYR A 144 5.10 2.00 8.10
C TYR A 144 4.74 2.20 6.62
N ILE A 145 3.46 2.01 6.27
CA ILE A 145 2.96 2.27 4.91
C ILE A 145 2.91 3.78 4.69
N LEU A 146 2.38 4.51 5.66
CA LEU A 146 2.30 5.96 5.65
C LEU A 146 3.68 6.61 5.54
N ALA A 147 4.68 6.13 6.28
CA ALA A 147 6.04 6.65 6.23
C ALA A 147 6.70 6.55 4.84
N GLN A 148 6.24 5.65 3.98
CA GLN A 148 6.70 5.57 2.60
C GLN A 148 6.07 6.63 1.68
N TYR A 149 4.82 7.01 1.95
CA TYR A 149 3.99 7.76 1.03
C TYR A 149 3.55 9.13 1.57
N VAL A 150 3.50 9.30 2.89
CA VAL A 150 3.06 10.56 3.51
C VAL A 150 4.25 11.42 3.92
N ASN A 151 5.15 11.66 3.01
CA ASN A 151 6.01 12.83 3.08
C ASN A 151 5.22 14.05 2.58
N THR A 152 4.08 14.34 3.18
CA THR A 152 3.49 15.66 3.02
C THR A 152 4.43 16.66 3.66
N GLN A 153 4.56 17.81 3.05
CA GLN A 153 5.39 18.91 3.59
C GLN A 153 5.01 19.26 5.04
N GLU A 154 3.78 19.00 5.42
CA GLU A 154 3.21 19.24 6.74
C GLU A 154 3.67 18.20 7.77
N ASN A 155 3.63 16.92 7.44
CA ASN A 155 4.16 15.86 8.29
C ASN A 155 5.67 15.95 8.47
N LEU A 156 6.39 16.32 7.41
CA LEU A 156 7.82 16.57 7.50
C LEU A 156 8.10 17.73 8.49
N ARG A 157 7.37 18.83 8.38
CA ARG A 157 7.49 19.97 9.31
C ARG A 157 7.20 19.57 10.75
N HIS A 158 6.16 18.77 10.97
CA HIS A 158 5.80 18.30 12.31
C HIS A 158 6.87 17.38 12.89
N GLN A 159 7.39 16.44 12.10
CA GLN A 159 8.47 15.55 12.51
C GLN A 159 9.77 16.33 12.80
N LEU A 160 10.14 17.27 11.93
CA LEU A 160 11.32 18.11 12.12
C LEU A 160 11.23 19.01 13.35
N GLY A 161 10.03 19.45 13.72
CA GLY A 161 9.79 20.27 14.92
C GLY A 161 10.07 19.56 16.26
N ALA A 162 10.22 18.22 16.25
CA ALA A 162 10.55 17.42 17.42
C ALA A 162 12.07 17.34 17.73
N PHE A 163 12.93 17.88 16.87
CA PHE A 163 14.38 17.79 16.97
C PHE A 163 15.05 19.16 17.05
N ASP A 164 16.00 19.32 17.98
CA ASP A 164 16.81 20.54 18.11
C ASP A 164 17.87 20.67 17.00
N HIS A 165 18.29 19.55 16.43
CA HIS A 165 19.30 19.51 15.37
C HIS A 165 18.85 18.59 14.24
N ILE A 166 18.90 19.09 13.02
CA ILE A 166 18.49 18.38 11.81
C ILE A 166 19.64 18.42 10.82
N SER A 167 20.06 17.27 10.32
CA SER A 167 21.04 17.17 9.24
C SER A 167 20.39 16.61 7.99
N PHE A 168 20.71 17.19 6.83
CA PHE A 168 20.25 16.71 5.54
C PHE A 168 21.44 16.24 4.71
N ASP A 169 21.28 15.11 4.05
CA ASP A 169 22.14 14.78 2.93
C ASP A 169 21.84 15.74 1.77
N VAL A 170 22.87 16.17 1.06
CA VAL A 170 22.75 17.19 0.02
C VAL A 170 22.45 16.55 -1.33
N PHE A 171 23.21 15.51 -1.70
CA PHE A 171 23.11 14.93 -3.02
C PHE A 171 21.99 13.91 -3.11
N ASP A 172 21.13 14.06 -4.11
CA ASP A 172 19.93 13.27 -4.37
C ASP A 172 18.84 13.41 -3.29
N THR A 173 19.10 14.15 -2.22
CA THR A 173 18.14 14.52 -1.18
C THR A 173 17.63 15.95 -1.36
N LEU A 174 18.51 16.94 -1.28
CA LEU A 174 18.17 18.36 -1.47
C LEU A 174 18.40 18.84 -2.91
N VAL A 175 19.37 18.23 -3.58
CA VAL A 175 19.76 18.59 -4.95
C VAL A 175 19.65 17.36 -5.84
N ARG A 176 18.70 17.40 -6.78
CA ARG A 176 18.53 16.33 -7.76
C ARG A 176 19.60 16.42 -8.83
N ARG A 177 20.31 15.32 -9.05
CA ARG A 177 21.28 15.22 -10.15
C ARG A 177 20.56 15.09 -11.50
N LYS A 178 21.14 15.71 -12.51
CA LYS A 178 20.68 15.57 -13.90
C LYS A 178 20.97 14.16 -14.46
N TYR A 179 21.94 13.45 -13.89
CA TYR A 179 22.43 12.17 -14.37
C TYR A 179 22.33 11.11 -13.30
N HIS A 180 21.92 9.88 -13.67
CA HIS A 180 21.73 8.77 -12.73
C HIS A 180 23.02 8.29 -12.06
N ALA A 181 24.17 8.34 -12.77
CA ALA A 181 25.45 7.93 -12.22
C ALA A 181 26.24 9.13 -11.68
N PRO A 182 26.63 9.15 -10.41
CA PRO A 182 27.42 10.24 -9.81
C PRO A 182 28.71 10.55 -10.56
N ASP A 183 29.38 9.52 -11.06
CA ASP A 183 30.66 9.65 -11.74
C ASP A 183 30.53 10.21 -13.17
N TYR A 184 29.32 10.20 -13.73
CA TYR A 184 29.10 10.76 -15.07
C TYR A 184 29.33 12.28 -15.12
N ALA A 185 28.99 12.98 -14.04
CA ALA A 185 29.28 14.42 -13.91
C ALA A 185 30.78 14.69 -13.87
N LYS A 186 31.56 13.84 -13.19
CA LYS A 186 33.03 13.93 -13.14
C LYS A 186 33.66 13.68 -14.52
N LEU A 187 33.13 12.70 -15.27
CA LEU A 187 33.58 12.42 -16.64
C LEU A 187 33.31 13.58 -17.60
N LEU A 188 32.15 14.23 -17.48
CA LEU A 188 31.82 15.41 -18.29
C LEU A 188 32.72 16.60 -17.96
N LEU A 189 33.01 16.84 -16.68
CA LEU A 189 33.94 17.87 -16.24
C LEU A 189 35.34 17.59 -16.78
N GLY A 190 35.84 16.37 -16.67
CA GLY A 190 37.12 15.95 -17.21
C GLY A 190 37.23 16.19 -18.70
N LYS A 191 36.21 15.80 -19.50
CA LYS A 191 36.14 16.03 -20.93
C LYS A 191 36.11 17.55 -21.29
N SER A 192 35.43 18.35 -20.46
CA SER A 192 35.37 19.80 -20.67
C SER A 192 36.74 20.50 -20.44
N LEU A 193 37.47 20.01 -19.41
CA LEU A 193 38.81 20.56 -19.10
C LEU A 193 39.85 20.20 -20.17
N VAL A 194 39.78 18.98 -20.73
CA VAL A 194 40.68 18.56 -21.83
C VAL A 194 40.43 19.34 -23.13
N LYS A 195 39.20 19.75 -23.40
CA LYS A 195 38.85 20.56 -24.60
C LYS A 195 39.29 22.02 -24.50
N ARG A 196 39.74 22.50 -23.34
CA ARG A 196 40.20 23.88 -23.11
C ARG A 196 41.73 24.04 -23.20
N LYS A 197 42.45 22.96 -23.53
CA LYS A 197 43.87 22.97 -23.91
C LYS A 197 43.99 22.83 -25.43
#